data_5801885985ee981dcbfc99ac7fc3099b
#
_entry.id   5801885985ee981dcbfc99ac7fc3099b
#
_cell.length_a   1.000
_cell.length_b   1.000
_cell.length_c   1.000
_cell.angle_alpha   90.00
_cell.angle_beta   90.00
_cell.angle_gamma   90.00
#
_symmetry.space_group_name_H-M   'P 1'
#
loop_
_entity.id
_entity.type
_entity.pdbx_description
1 polymer ?
#
loop_
_entity_poly.entity_id
_entity_poly.type
_entity_poly.pdbx_seq_one_letter_code
_entity_poly.pdbx_strand_id
1 'polypeptide(L)'
;TVSGNSYTNTYVAKGVPYYYKLEASYEDNEGYKTVTTYAGKCIINPLPAPSSLEASTGNSHSITVKWKASDDCDGYQIYRSVSPDGNYELVQTVSNESRSSWWYDDDESFQTYTQKNLELGKIYYYKIRPYTTYIDETFYGDFSNYISCQVTINGTKVKSASSKKKKINTITWAKNDEADG
;
A
#
# COMPACT_ATOMS: atom_id res chain seq x y z
N THR A 1 2.11 -27.18 29.63
CA THR A 1 1.04 -27.31 30.65
C THR A 1 0.86 -25.96 31.31
N VAL A 2 -0.37 -25.46 31.38
CA VAL A 2 -0.71 -24.18 32.00
C VAL A 2 -1.44 -24.47 33.30
N SER A 3 -1.06 -23.80 34.38
CA SER A 3 -1.79 -23.85 35.66
C SER A 3 -2.60 -22.57 35.79
N GLY A 4 -3.91 -22.69 36.02
CA GLY A 4 -4.83 -21.56 36.13
C GLY A 4 -5.89 -21.55 35.00
N ASN A 5 -6.65 -20.47 34.92
CA ASN A 5 -7.78 -20.33 34.02
C ASN A 5 -7.52 -19.35 32.86
N SER A 6 -6.27 -18.94 32.67
CA SER A 6 -5.87 -18.02 31.60
C SER A 6 -4.49 -18.37 31.03
N TYR A 7 -4.32 -18.07 29.75
CA TYR A 7 -3.04 -18.15 29.05
C TYR A 7 -2.86 -16.93 28.16
N THR A 8 -1.68 -16.32 28.21
CA THR A 8 -1.30 -15.20 27.36
C THR A 8 -0.20 -15.65 26.40
N ASN A 9 -0.45 -15.56 25.11
CA ASN A 9 0.57 -15.76 24.07
C ASN A 9 1.18 -14.39 23.71
N THR A 10 2.47 -14.22 24.01
CA THR A 10 3.22 -12.98 23.73
C THR A 10 4.01 -13.04 22.41
N TYR A 11 4.10 -14.21 21.79
CA TYR A 11 4.83 -14.42 20.53
C TYR A 11 3.83 -14.53 19.38
N VAL A 12 3.26 -13.38 19.02
CA VAL A 12 2.27 -13.29 17.93
C VAL A 12 2.70 -12.25 16.91
N ALA A 13 2.58 -12.58 15.63
CA ALA A 13 2.84 -11.67 14.52
C ALA A 13 1.58 -10.83 14.20
N LYS A 14 1.76 -9.57 13.82
CA LYS A 14 0.68 -8.68 13.43
C LYS A 14 -0.01 -9.15 12.14
N GLY A 15 -1.33 -8.98 12.08
CA GLY A 15 -2.12 -9.34 10.90
C GLY A 15 -2.32 -10.84 10.69
N VAL A 16 -1.66 -11.69 11.47
CA VAL A 16 -1.74 -13.15 11.34
C VAL A 16 -2.88 -13.70 12.19
N PRO A 17 -3.77 -14.54 11.64
CA PRO A 17 -4.81 -15.20 12.42
C PRO A 17 -4.24 -16.37 13.23
N TYR A 18 -4.56 -16.40 14.51
CA TYR A 18 -4.21 -17.49 15.41
C TYR A 18 -5.46 -18.26 15.83
N TYR A 19 -5.35 -19.57 15.87
CA TYR A 19 -6.40 -20.47 16.33
C TYR A 19 -5.91 -21.20 17.59
N TYR A 20 -6.68 -21.15 18.65
CA TYR A 20 -6.31 -21.76 19.93
C TYR A 20 -7.15 -22.99 20.19
N LYS A 21 -6.48 -24.00 20.74
CA LYS A 21 -7.08 -25.23 21.22
C LYS A 21 -6.72 -25.40 22.70
N LEU A 22 -7.69 -25.69 23.52
CA LEU A 22 -7.48 -26.04 24.92
C LEU A 22 -7.75 -27.52 25.10
N GLU A 23 -6.78 -28.23 25.67
CA GLU A 23 -6.88 -29.61 26.04
C GLU A 23 -6.75 -29.73 27.56
N ALA A 24 -7.75 -30.30 28.20
CA ALA A 24 -7.73 -30.65 29.60
C ALA A 24 -7.62 -32.18 29.74
N SER A 25 -6.59 -32.63 30.46
CA SER A 25 -6.38 -34.04 30.73
C SER A 25 -6.60 -34.35 32.21
N TYR A 26 -7.30 -35.41 32.49
CA TYR A 26 -7.47 -35.95 33.82
C TYR A 26 -7.32 -37.48 33.81
N GLU A 27 -6.99 -38.07 34.96
CA GLU A 27 -6.89 -39.49 35.12
C GLU A 27 -8.09 -39.98 35.95
N ASP A 28 -8.73 -41.02 35.47
CA ASP A 28 -9.78 -41.73 36.18
C ASP A 28 -9.42 -43.23 36.33
N ASN A 29 -10.34 -44.04 36.85
CA ASN A 29 -10.13 -45.47 37.06
C ASN A 29 -9.92 -46.29 35.76
N GLU A 30 -10.18 -45.68 34.60
CA GLU A 30 -10.01 -46.27 33.27
C GLU A 30 -8.78 -45.73 32.55
N GLY A 31 -8.00 -44.80 33.16
CA GLY A 31 -6.80 -44.17 32.63
C GLY A 31 -6.96 -42.71 32.27
N TYR A 32 -6.03 -42.19 31.45
CA TYR A 32 -6.01 -40.77 31.04
C TYR A 32 -7.12 -40.48 30.04
N LYS A 33 -7.86 -39.43 30.32
CA LYS A 33 -8.89 -38.84 29.44
C LYS A 33 -8.49 -37.44 29.08
N THR A 34 -8.83 -37.02 27.85
CA THR A 34 -8.58 -35.67 27.34
C THR A 34 -9.86 -35.08 26.78
N VAL A 35 -10.17 -33.86 27.23
CA VAL A 35 -11.26 -33.07 26.68
C VAL A 35 -10.66 -31.90 25.92
N THR A 36 -11.07 -31.74 24.66
CA THR A 36 -10.59 -30.69 23.79
C THR A 36 -11.69 -29.68 23.50
N THR A 37 -11.36 -28.40 23.62
CA THR A 37 -12.21 -27.30 23.13
C THR A 37 -11.43 -26.36 22.26
N TYR A 38 -12.10 -25.75 21.28
CA TYR A 38 -11.50 -24.83 20.33
C TYR A 38 -12.00 -23.41 20.63
N ALA A 39 -11.07 -22.47 20.77
CA ALA A 39 -11.38 -21.05 20.76
C ALA A 39 -11.53 -20.56 19.31
N GLY A 40 -12.25 -19.48 19.14
CA GLY A 40 -12.41 -18.85 17.84
C GLY A 40 -11.10 -18.26 17.30
N LYS A 41 -11.15 -17.83 16.05
CA LYS A 41 -10.08 -17.08 15.39
C LYS A 41 -9.82 -15.77 16.10
N CYS A 42 -8.56 -15.49 16.43
CA CYS A 42 -8.10 -14.23 16.96
C CYS A 42 -7.05 -13.64 15.98
N ILE A 43 -7.25 -12.40 15.55
CA ILE A 43 -6.24 -11.64 14.80
C ILE A 43 -5.72 -10.55 15.72
N ILE A 44 -4.42 -10.55 15.97
CA ILE A 44 -3.76 -9.55 16.80
C ILE A 44 -3.32 -8.40 15.91
N ASN A 45 -3.76 -7.18 16.24
CA ASN A 45 -3.41 -5.97 15.51
C ASN A 45 -3.51 -6.17 13.98
N PRO A 46 -4.72 -6.20 13.40
CA PRO A 46 -4.87 -6.32 11.97
C PRO A 46 -4.07 -5.20 11.28
N LEU A 47 -3.50 -5.51 10.12
CA LEU A 47 -2.72 -4.54 9.35
C LEU A 47 -3.65 -3.42 8.89
N PRO A 48 -3.46 -2.17 9.37
CA PRO A 48 -4.32 -1.05 8.98
C PRO A 48 -4.11 -0.68 7.52
N ALA A 49 -5.14 -0.15 6.90
CA ALA A 49 -5.04 0.44 5.57
C ALA A 49 -3.97 1.55 5.55
N PRO A 50 -3.19 1.68 4.47
CA PRO A 50 -2.26 2.80 4.33
C PRO A 50 -2.98 4.15 4.37
N SER A 51 -2.33 5.14 4.98
CA SER A 51 -2.85 6.51 5.12
C SER A 51 -2.05 7.50 4.29
N SER A 52 -2.49 8.76 4.28
CA SER A 52 -1.80 9.88 3.61
C SER A 52 -1.49 9.58 2.14
N LEU A 53 -2.49 9.03 1.41
CA LEU A 53 -2.34 8.74 0.00
C LEU A 53 -2.35 10.03 -0.82
N GLU A 54 -1.36 10.16 -1.70
CA GLU A 54 -1.23 11.22 -2.69
C GLU A 54 -1.04 10.59 -4.07
N ALA A 55 -1.59 11.22 -5.11
CA ALA A 55 -1.31 10.84 -6.50
C ALA A 55 -1.02 12.08 -7.33
N SER A 56 -0.01 12.01 -8.15
CA SER A 56 0.42 13.10 -9.03
C SER A 56 0.81 12.56 -10.40
N THR A 57 0.58 13.38 -11.43
CA THR A 57 1.17 13.12 -12.75
C THR A 57 2.67 13.34 -12.66
N GLY A 58 3.43 12.36 -13.14
CA GLY A 58 4.86 12.48 -13.33
C GLY A 58 5.20 13.10 -14.69
N ASN A 59 6.25 12.58 -15.32
CA ASN A 59 6.43 12.77 -16.75
C ASN A 59 5.20 12.20 -17.45
N SER A 60 4.91 12.73 -18.65
CA SER A 60 3.80 12.26 -19.48
C SER A 60 3.61 10.74 -19.47
N HIS A 61 2.37 10.32 -19.62
CA HIS A 61 1.99 8.91 -19.57
C HIS A 61 2.32 8.18 -18.26
N SER A 62 2.51 8.92 -17.15
CA SER A 62 2.77 8.29 -15.85
C SER A 62 2.01 8.96 -14.69
N ILE A 63 1.71 8.14 -13.66
CA ILE A 63 1.18 8.58 -12.37
C ILE A 63 2.07 8.01 -11.28
N THR A 64 2.46 8.86 -10.34
CA THR A 64 3.12 8.45 -9.10
C THR A 64 2.12 8.49 -7.97
N VAL A 65 1.98 7.34 -7.28
CA VAL A 65 1.20 7.22 -6.04
C VAL A 65 2.18 7.16 -4.88
N LYS A 66 1.88 7.91 -3.82
CA LYS A 66 2.67 8.01 -2.59
C LYS A 66 1.76 7.72 -1.39
N TRP A 67 2.27 7.03 -0.39
CA TRP A 67 1.55 6.73 0.86
C TRP A 67 2.49 6.69 2.04
N LYS A 68 1.95 6.92 3.24
CA LYS A 68 2.72 6.75 4.48
C LYS A 68 2.97 5.27 4.72
N ALA A 69 4.24 4.89 4.88
CA ALA A 69 4.63 3.52 5.20
C ALA A 69 4.27 3.16 6.65
N SER A 70 4.11 1.88 6.92
CA SER A 70 3.91 1.33 8.25
C SER A 70 4.98 0.28 8.53
N ASP A 71 5.59 0.32 9.70
CA ASP A 71 6.62 -0.65 10.11
C ASP A 71 6.04 -2.05 10.38
N ASP A 72 4.72 -2.16 10.37
CA ASP A 72 3.98 -3.35 10.78
C ASP A 72 3.74 -4.37 9.65
N CYS A 73 4.14 -4.07 8.41
CA CYS A 73 3.90 -4.92 7.24
C CYS A 73 5.19 -5.20 6.47
N ASP A 74 5.21 -6.27 5.69
CA ASP A 74 6.35 -6.64 4.84
C ASP A 74 6.33 -5.92 3.49
N GLY A 75 5.17 -5.38 3.10
CA GLY A 75 5.03 -4.64 1.86
C GLY A 75 3.59 -4.28 1.53
N TYR A 76 3.40 -3.85 0.28
CA TYR A 76 2.12 -3.35 -0.19
C TYR A 76 1.78 -3.91 -1.57
N GLN A 77 0.48 -4.11 -1.79
CA GLN A 77 -0.09 -4.38 -3.09
C GLN A 77 -0.84 -3.15 -3.59
N ILE A 78 -0.50 -2.71 -4.80
CA ILE A 78 -1.10 -1.57 -5.48
C ILE A 78 -2.07 -2.08 -6.53
N TYR A 79 -3.32 -1.61 -6.45
CA TYR A 79 -4.41 -1.95 -7.37
C TYR A 79 -4.86 -0.71 -8.12
N ARG A 80 -5.26 -0.90 -9.38
CA ARG A 80 -5.71 0.17 -10.27
C ARG A 80 -7.06 -0.17 -10.90
N SER A 81 -7.88 0.86 -11.10
CA SER A 81 -9.10 0.81 -11.92
C SER A 81 -9.21 2.06 -12.80
N VAL A 82 -10.11 2.02 -13.77
CA VAL A 82 -10.52 3.19 -14.58
C VAL A 82 -11.86 3.77 -14.14
N SER A 83 -12.44 3.21 -13.08
CA SER A 83 -13.68 3.68 -12.46
C SER A 83 -13.56 3.56 -10.94
N PRO A 84 -14.13 4.50 -10.15
CA PRO A 84 -14.08 4.44 -8.68
C PRO A 84 -14.72 3.17 -8.11
N ASP A 85 -15.80 2.70 -8.73
CA ASP A 85 -16.57 1.51 -8.34
C ASP A 85 -16.30 0.29 -9.24
N GLY A 86 -15.27 0.39 -10.10
CA GLY A 86 -14.92 -0.67 -11.05
C GLY A 86 -14.10 -1.79 -10.43
N ASN A 87 -13.77 -2.77 -11.25
CA ASN A 87 -12.86 -3.84 -10.87
C ASN A 87 -11.43 -3.26 -10.76
N TYR A 88 -10.81 -3.46 -9.62
CA TYR A 88 -9.42 -3.10 -9.37
C TYR A 88 -8.51 -4.28 -9.66
N GLU A 89 -7.54 -4.06 -10.54
CA GLU A 89 -6.53 -5.04 -10.91
C GLU A 89 -5.23 -4.78 -10.14
N LEU A 90 -4.58 -5.85 -9.67
CA LEU A 90 -3.25 -5.77 -9.07
C LEU A 90 -2.25 -5.34 -10.14
N VAL A 91 -1.60 -4.18 -9.96
CA VAL A 91 -0.60 -3.66 -10.90
C VAL A 91 0.82 -3.79 -10.39
N GLN A 92 1.02 -3.85 -9.06
CA GLN A 92 2.34 -4.01 -8.47
C GLN A 92 2.26 -4.54 -7.03
N THR A 93 3.29 -5.31 -6.66
CA THR A 93 3.62 -5.63 -5.27
C THR A 93 4.99 -5.05 -4.96
N VAL A 94 5.12 -4.32 -3.85
CA VAL A 94 6.37 -3.70 -3.40
C VAL A 94 6.70 -4.14 -1.99
N SER A 95 7.98 -4.33 -1.70
CA SER A 95 8.47 -4.57 -0.33
C SER A 95 8.46 -3.28 0.48
N ASN A 96 8.35 -3.40 1.79
CA ASN A 96 8.40 -2.27 2.70
C ASN A 96 9.87 -1.96 3.05
N GLU A 97 10.46 -0.97 2.38
CA GLU A 97 11.87 -0.58 2.59
C GLU A 97 12.09 0.17 3.91
N SER A 98 11.04 0.71 4.54
CA SER A 98 11.16 1.45 5.80
C SER A 98 11.66 0.57 6.97
N ARG A 99 11.45 -0.75 6.90
CA ARG A 99 11.92 -1.71 7.92
C ARG A 99 13.44 -1.92 7.94
N SER A 100 14.17 -1.48 6.93
CA SER A 100 15.61 -1.73 6.78
C SER A 100 16.50 -0.69 7.44
N SER A 101 15.96 0.42 7.92
CA SER A 101 16.74 1.54 8.47
C SER A 101 16.71 1.58 10.00
N TRP A 102 17.74 1.00 10.64
CA TRP A 102 17.95 1.04 12.09
C TRP A 102 18.47 2.39 12.61
N TRP A 103 18.68 3.40 11.74
CA TRP A 103 19.46 4.60 12.05
C TRP A 103 18.75 5.95 11.84
N TYR A 104 17.51 5.97 11.33
CA TYR A 104 16.76 7.21 11.12
C TYR A 104 15.47 7.20 11.90
N ASP A 105 15.44 8.05 12.92
CA ASP A 105 14.28 8.40 13.74
C ASP A 105 13.47 9.53 13.07
N ASP A 106 13.24 9.41 11.75
CA ASP A 106 12.36 10.34 11.04
C ASP A 106 10.97 9.74 10.96
N ASP A 107 10.09 10.33 11.73
CA ASP A 107 8.71 9.94 12.08
C ASP A 107 7.75 9.81 10.88
N GLU A 108 8.22 9.97 9.64
CA GLU A 108 7.39 9.91 8.43
C GLU A 108 8.12 9.29 7.22
N SER A 109 8.20 7.98 7.17
CA SER A 109 8.63 7.30 5.96
C SER A 109 7.49 7.19 4.95
N PHE A 110 7.70 7.70 3.74
CA PHE A 110 6.77 7.55 2.62
C PHE A 110 7.32 6.57 1.59
N GLN A 111 6.44 5.77 1.02
CA GLN A 111 6.75 4.94 -0.14
C GLN A 111 6.05 5.46 -1.39
N THR A 112 6.62 5.16 -2.54
CA THR A 112 6.10 5.60 -3.83
C THR A 112 6.07 4.46 -4.85
N TYR A 113 5.10 4.52 -5.75
CA TYR A 113 5.04 3.68 -6.93
C TYR A 113 4.71 4.54 -8.15
N THR A 114 5.48 4.43 -9.22
CA THR A 114 5.23 5.14 -10.48
C THR A 114 4.79 4.17 -11.56
N GLN A 115 3.56 4.31 -12.00
CA GLN A 115 3.05 3.56 -13.15
C GLN A 115 3.28 4.37 -14.43
N LYS A 116 3.82 3.69 -15.45
CA LYS A 116 4.14 4.25 -16.77
C LYS A 116 3.19 3.73 -17.85
N ASN A 117 3.29 4.27 -19.06
CA ASN A 117 2.54 3.86 -20.26
C ASN A 117 1.02 3.97 -20.07
N LEU A 118 0.58 5.03 -19.43
CA LEU A 118 -0.82 5.35 -19.21
C LEU A 118 -1.35 6.23 -20.37
N GLU A 119 -2.64 6.14 -20.66
CA GLU A 119 -3.29 6.92 -21.70
C GLU A 119 -3.49 8.37 -21.25
N LEU A 120 -3.12 9.35 -22.11
CA LEU A 120 -3.34 10.78 -21.87
C LEU A 120 -4.83 11.09 -21.70
N GLY A 121 -5.13 12.03 -20.81
CA GLY A 121 -6.48 12.49 -20.53
C GLY A 121 -7.32 11.52 -19.71
N LYS A 122 -6.89 10.29 -19.50
CA LYS A 122 -7.61 9.26 -18.75
C LYS A 122 -7.40 9.41 -17.24
N ILE A 123 -8.46 9.20 -16.48
CA ILE A 123 -8.42 9.16 -15.00
C ILE A 123 -8.21 7.72 -14.56
N TYR A 124 -7.27 7.53 -13.64
CA TYR A 124 -6.99 6.25 -13.01
C TYR A 124 -7.22 6.35 -11.50
N TYR A 125 -7.72 5.27 -10.93
CA TYR A 125 -8.06 5.12 -9.51
C TYR A 125 -7.16 4.05 -8.91
N TYR A 126 -6.57 4.33 -7.76
CA TYR A 126 -5.66 3.42 -7.06
C TYR A 126 -6.16 3.11 -5.66
N LYS A 127 -6.00 1.86 -5.25
CA LYS A 127 -6.14 1.39 -3.88
C LYS A 127 -4.89 0.62 -3.49
N ILE A 128 -4.52 0.72 -2.22
CA ILE A 128 -3.33 0.06 -1.69
C ILE A 128 -3.74 -0.74 -0.46
N ARG A 129 -3.20 -1.94 -0.29
CA ARG A 129 -3.31 -2.71 0.94
C ARG A 129 -1.95 -3.22 1.39
N PRO A 130 -1.69 -3.31 2.70
CA PRO A 130 -0.48 -3.92 3.22
C PRO A 130 -0.58 -5.44 3.19
N TYR A 131 0.57 -6.11 3.24
CA TYR A 131 0.65 -7.55 3.47
C TYR A 131 1.77 -7.89 4.45
N THR A 132 1.65 -9.05 5.10
CA THR A 132 2.71 -9.70 5.85
C THR A 132 2.77 -11.18 5.50
N THR A 133 3.98 -11.75 5.57
CA THR A 133 4.21 -13.18 5.32
C THR A 133 4.65 -13.85 6.61
N TYR A 134 4.00 -14.94 6.96
CA TYR A 134 4.32 -15.73 8.15
C TYR A 134 4.18 -17.21 7.85
N ILE A 135 5.25 -17.98 8.05
CA ILE A 135 5.32 -19.43 7.79
C ILE A 135 4.77 -19.77 6.38
N ASP A 136 5.37 -19.14 5.36
CA ASP A 136 5.05 -19.34 3.92
C ASP A 136 3.61 -18.94 3.49
N GLU A 137 2.81 -18.35 4.40
CA GLU A 137 1.49 -17.82 4.09
C GLU A 137 1.51 -16.29 4.07
N THR A 138 0.76 -15.69 3.13
CA THR A 138 0.61 -14.24 3.02
C THR A 138 -0.75 -13.79 3.53
N PHE A 139 -0.73 -12.85 4.46
CA PHE A 139 -1.90 -12.24 5.07
C PHE A 139 -2.01 -10.78 4.63
N TYR A 140 -3.21 -10.34 4.32
CA TYR A 140 -3.47 -9.01 3.79
C TYR A 140 -4.27 -8.18 4.78
N GLY A 141 -3.92 -6.91 4.88
CA GLY A 141 -4.69 -5.93 5.60
C GLY A 141 -5.81 -5.30 4.75
N ASP A 142 -6.44 -4.28 5.31
CA ASP A 142 -7.52 -3.56 4.67
C ASP A 142 -7.02 -2.70 3.49
N PHE A 143 -7.90 -2.52 2.50
CA PHE A 143 -7.65 -1.56 1.43
C PHE A 143 -7.79 -0.13 1.94
N SER A 144 -6.92 0.76 1.44
CA SER A 144 -7.13 2.19 1.54
C SER A 144 -8.41 2.64 0.82
N ASN A 145 -8.88 3.83 1.12
CA ASN A 145 -9.76 4.54 0.20
C ASN A 145 -9.04 4.68 -1.14
N TYR A 146 -9.80 4.84 -2.23
CA TYR A 146 -9.17 5.12 -3.51
C TYR A 146 -8.64 6.56 -3.56
N ILE A 147 -7.56 6.73 -4.33
CA ILE A 147 -7.11 8.03 -4.80
C ILE A 147 -7.15 8.03 -6.33
N SER A 148 -7.43 9.17 -6.94
CA SER A 148 -7.49 9.28 -8.40
C SER A 148 -6.56 10.37 -8.92
N CYS A 149 -6.07 10.17 -10.15
CA CYS A 149 -5.27 11.14 -10.84
C CYS A 149 -5.54 11.04 -12.35
N GLN A 150 -5.64 12.20 -13.02
CA GLN A 150 -5.74 12.26 -14.47
C GLN A 150 -4.34 12.35 -15.08
N VAL A 151 -4.08 11.55 -16.10
CA VAL A 151 -2.82 11.65 -16.86
C VAL A 151 -2.83 12.93 -17.72
N THR A 152 -1.88 13.81 -17.49
CA THR A 152 -1.76 15.08 -18.23
C THR A 152 -0.41 15.17 -18.93
N ILE A 153 -0.33 15.94 -19.98
CA ILE A 153 0.95 16.30 -20.61
C ILE A 153 1.74 17.26 -19.71
N ASN A 154 3.05 17.23 -19.81
CA ASN A 154 3.89 18.23 -19.16
C ASN A 154 3.65 19.61 -19.73
N GLY A 155 3.61 20.63 -18.89
CA GLY A 155 3.50 22.01 -19.34
C GLY A 155 4.70 22.45 -20.20
N THR A 156 4.42 23.18 -21.27
CA THR A 156 5.47 23.78 -22.11
C THR A 156 6.13 24.94 -21.37
N LYS A 157 7.46 24.95 -21.35
CA LYS A 157 8.24 26.04 -20.73
C LYS A 157 8.53 27.13 -21.74
N VAL A 158 8.15 28.37 -21.43
CA VAL A 158 8.57 29.55 -22.20
C VAL A 158 10.08 29.74 -22.01
N LYS A 159 10.83 29.77 -23.12
CA LYS A 159 12.28 30.03 -23.14
C LYS A 159 12.60 31.51 -23.13
N SER A 160 11.88 32.29 -23.93
CA SER A 160 12.07 33.74 -23.98
C SER A 160 10.85 34.45 -24.53
N ALA A 161 10.72 35.70 -24.12
CA ALA A 161 9.79 36.67 -24.75
C ALA A 161 10.59 37.94 -25.05
N SER A 162 10.55 38.43 -26.27
CA SER A 162 11.28 39.62 -26.66
C SER A 162 10.51 40.44 -27.68
N SER A 163 10.73 41.75 -27.65
CA SER A 163 10.21 42.71 -28.65
C SER A 163 11.39 43.38 -29.32
N LYS A 164 11.80 42.90 -30.48
CA LYS A 164 12.97 43.43 -31.22
C LYS A 164 12.59 44.51 -32.24
N LYS A 165 11.33 44.64 -32.59
CA LYS A 165 10.83 45.63 -33.53
C LYS A 165 9.50 46.24 -33.02
N LYS A 166 9.24 47.50 -33.42
CA LYS A 166 7.98 48.16 -33.06
C LYS A 166 6.78 47.32 -33.53
N LYS A 167 5.89 46.99 -32.62
CA LYS A 167 4.69 46.17 -32.83
C LYS A 167 4.91 44.66 -33.10
N ILE A 168 6.11 44.09 -32.83
CA ILE A 168 6.37 42.67 -32.98
C ILE A 168 6.91 42.12 -31.67
N ASN A 169 6.18 41.15 -31.07
CA ASN A 169 6.63 40.37 -29.96
C ASN A 169 6.96 38.96 -30.44
N THR A 170 8.09 38.45 -30.02
CA THR A 170 8.52 37.07 -30.29
C THR A 170 8.54 36.28 -28.99
N ILE A 171 7.80 35.17 -28.95
CA ILE A 171 7.78 34.25 -27.83
C ILE A 171 8.37 32.94 -28.35
N THR A 172 9.34 32.37 -27.61
CA THR A 172 9.90 31.07 -27.89
C THR A 172 9.66 30.15 -26.71
N TRP A 173 9.37 28.91 -27.00
CA TRP A 173 9.12 27.88 -26.00
C TRP A 173 9.86 26.59 -26.33
N ALA A 174 9.96 25.69 -25.36
CA ALA A 174 10.44 24.34 -25.59
C ALA A 174 9.36 23.55 -26.35
N LYS A 175 9.76 22.82 -27.39
CA LYS A 175 8.84 21.89 -28.06
C LYS A 175 8.35 20.87 -27.02
N ASN A 176 7.07 20.61 -27.04
CA ASN A 176 6.46 19.51 -26.31
C ASN A 176 6.01 18.48 -27.37
N ASP A 177 6.76 17.38 -27.45
CA ASP A 177 6.51 16.33 -28.46
C ASP A 177 5.21 15.55 -28.23
N GLU A 178 4.53 15.83 -27.14
CA GLU A 178 3.28 15.18 -26.74
C GLU A 178 2.05 16.04 -27.00
N ALA A 179 2.24 17.29 -27.43
CA ALA A 179 1.17 18.21 -27.78
C ALA A 179 0.98 18.23 -29.29
N ASP A 180 -0.28 18.18 -29.72
CA ASP A 180 -0.65 18.20 -31.15
C ASP A 180 -0.54 19.61 -31.78
N GLY A 181 -0.18 20.62 -30.99
CA GLY A 181 -0.02 22.01 -31.47
C GLY A 181 0.35 23.03 -30.40
#